data_f861d080ced8e0f9aebcbebabf2e37a5
#
_entry.id   f861d080ced8e0f9aebcbebabf2e37a5
#
_cell.length_a   1.000
_cell.length_b   1.000
_cell.length_c   1.000
_cell.angle_alpha   90.00
_cell.angle_beta   90.00
_cell.angle_gamma   90.00
#
_symmetry.space_group_name_H-M   'P 1'
#
loop_
_entity.id
_entity.type
_entity.pdbx_description
1 polymer ?
#
loop_
_entity_poly.entity_id
_entity_poly.type
_entity_poly.pdbx_seq_one_letter_code
_entity_poly.pdbx_strand_id
1 'polypeptide(L)'
;MRSRNFIVLIALASVLTAAPATAVLSPASIPAAFEELLQQRSLSNPAMILIDGTTGEVIYEKNSFSQRKPASVMKIFSGAVAIKYLDMQSRFTTNISLGVEEKTLVIQGSYDPWISLNHTVGRKMNRASLPYLAFNTLTAAKKSNKGSLKGMTVLYSGLYSQDVSNLKAFWAKRGFKPVMKAVSSDETLLNASELIVGDQSPEVFEILDYMMLWSENNLAERLARLSARAAGNSFNDRGVAQVFESLLVEYEIDPSKLVTKDASGLSKENRVTASMLGQLLYHLRKDPKYGLLYESLPVGGVSGTLRSRFLTTAPSAVGLVRAKTGTLNGTVTLAGYVESTDREYVFVTLADDISRGSAASAKARAAIDRLLGRIAAPNIPAEISAVPATP
;
A
#
# COMPACT_ATOMS: atom_id res chain seq x y z
N MET A 1 42.17 53.24 45.52
CA MET A 1 42.49 51.84 45.20
C MET A 1 41.45 51.34 44.22
N ARG A 2 41.81 51.15 42.94
CA ARG A 2 40.91 50.68 41.87
C ARG A 2 41.27 49.24 41.56
N SER A 3 40.38 48.30 41.82
CA SER A 3 40.54 46.88 41.44
C SER A 3 40.10 46.69 40.02
N ARG A 4 41.01 46.20 39.18
CA ARG A 4 40.76 45.82 37.77
C ARG A 4 40.34 44.35 37.75
N ASN A 5 39.05 44.07 37.42
CA ASN A 5 38.57 42.74 37.15
C ASN A 5 39.04 42.30 35.75
N PHE A 6 39.84 41.25 35.66
CA PHE A 6 40.17 40.57 34.42
C PHE A 6 39.06 39.52 34.13
N ILE A 7 38.33 39.74 33.06
CA ILE A 7 37.43 38.71 32.50
C ILE A 7 38.25 37.89 31.52
N VAL A 8 38.48 36.63 31.87
CA VAL A 8 39.06 35.63 30.97
C VAL A 8 37.94 35.03 30.12
N LEU A 9 37.89 35.36 28.84
CA LEU A 9 37.02 34.71 27.86
C LEU A 9 37.66 33.38 27.46
N ILE A 10 37.07 32.25 27.92
CA ILE A 10 37.41 30.92 27.40
C ILE A 10 36.59 30.69 26.14
N ALA A 11 37.22 30.76 24.99
CA ALA A 11 36.65 30.38 23.72
C ALA A 11 36.62 28.82 23.65
N LEU A 12 35.43 28.26 23.80
CA LEU A 12 35.20 26.83 23.52
C LEU A 12 35.18 26.65 21.99
N ALA A 13 36.28 26.18 21.43
CA ALA A 13 36.34 25.71 20.06
C ALA A 13 35.65 24.35 19.98
N SER A 14 34.40 24.32 19.51
CA SER A 14 33.68 23.10 19.18
C SER A 14 34.31 22.51 17.90
N VAL A 15 35.19 21.53 18.09
CA VAL A 15 35.65 20.71 16.96
C VAL A 15 34.49 19.82 16.56
N LEU A 16 33.72 20.23 15.55
CA LEU A 16 32.83 19.33 14.82
C LEU A 16 33.72 18.30 14.10
N THR A 17 33.91 17.14 14.70
CA THR A 17 34.43 15.97 13.97
C THR A 17 33.35 15.57 12.96
N ALA A 18 33.47 16.03 11.71
CA ALA A 18 32.72 15.47 10.61
C ALA A 18 33.01 13.96 10.57
N ALA A 19 31.99 13.14 10.87
CA ALA A 19 32.10 11.71 10.60
C ALA A 19 32.50 11.52 9.12
N PRO A 20 33.43 10.63 8.79
CA PRO A 20 33.80 10.42 7.39
C PRO A 20 32.54 10.07 6.62
N ALA A 21 32.17 10.91 5.65
CA ALA A 21 31.12 10.60 4.69
C ALA A 21 31.57 9.29 4.02
N THR A 22 30.86 8.19 4.31
CA THR A 22 31.13 6.93 3.61
C THR A 22 30.87 7.20 2.14
N ALA A 23 31.94 7.16 1.34
CA ALA A 23 31.85 7.41 -0.10
C ALA A 23 30.79 6.49 -0.70
N VAL A 24 29.82 7.06 -1.41
CA VAL A 24 28.77 6.31 -2.10
C VAL A 24 29.44 5.43 -3.16
N LEU A 25 28.98 4.19 -3.27
CA LEU A 25 29.54 3.24 -4.23
C LEU A 25 29.23 3.71 -5.66
N SER A 26 30.24 3.73 -6.51
CA SER A 26 30.02 3.88 -7.96
C SER A 26 29.20 2.70 -8.49
N PRO A 27 28.41 2.86 -9.56
CA PRO A 27 27.64 1.74 -10.14
C PRO A 27 28.49 0.50 -10.41
N ALA A 28 29.71 0.66 -10.91
CA ALA A 28 30.62 -0.44 -11.19
C ALA A 28 31.08 -1.21 -9.95
N SER A 29 31.08 -0.59 -8.77
CA SER A 29 31.51 -1.24 -7.51
C SER A 29 30.38 -1.87 -6.73
N ILE A 30 29.12 -1.59 -7.08
CA ILE A 30 27.93 -2.12 -6.38
C ILE A 30 27.87 -3.65 -6.42
N PRO A 31 28.08 -4.34 -7.55
CA PRO A 31 27.99 -5.81 -7.60
C PRO A 31 28.92 -6.51 -6.61
N ALA A 32 30.18 -6.10 -6.54
CA ALA A 32 31.15 -6.68 -5.62
C ALA A 32 30.76 -6.46 -4.15
N ALA A 33 30.32 -5.25 -3.79
CA ALA A 33 29.90 -4.91 -2.45
C ALA A 33 28.62 -5.67 -2.03
N PHE A 34 27.69 -5.91 -2.96
CA PHE A 34 26.48 -6.67 -2.69
C PHE A 34 26.80 -8.15 -2.48
N GLU A 35 27.66 -8.76 -3.31
CA GLU A 35 28.08 -10.15 -3.12
C GLU A 35 28.81 -10.36 -1.79
N GLU A 36 29.66 -9.43 -1.36
CA GLU A 36 30.31 -9.47 -0.05
C GLU A 36 29.31 -9.48 1.09
N LEU A 37 28.29 -8.60 1.07
CA LEU A 37 27.25 -8.54 2.10
C LEU A 37 26.37 -9.81 2.10
N LEU A 38 26.13 -10.41 0.95
CA LEU A 38 25.33 -11.62 0.81
C LEU A 38 26.04 -12.88 1.33
N GLN A 39 27.37 -12.87 1.44
CA GLN A 39 28.14 -13.98 2.06
C GLN A 39 27.70 -14.24 3.52
N GLN A 40 27.14 -13.25 4.21
CA GLN A 40 26.60 -13.41 5.58
C GLN A 40 25.40 -14.35 5.68
N ARG A 41 24.86 -14.84 4.57
CA ARG A 41 23.75 -15.81 4.44
C ARG A 41 22.46 -15.44 5.17
N SER A 42 22.29 -14.19 5.57
CA SER A 42 21.09 -13.72 6.29
C SER A 42 19.83 -13.76 5.42
N LEU A 43 19.96 -13.77 4.10
CA LEU A 43 18.87 -13.77 3.13
C LEU A 43 18.61 -15.14 2.50
N SER A 44 19.49 -16.13 2.68
CA SER A 44 19.33 -17.50 2.16
C SER A 44 18.88 -17.54 0.69
N ASN A 45 19.81 -17.46 -0.25
CA ASN A 45 19.55 -17.54 -1.70
C ASN A 45 18.44 -16.59 -2.23
N PRO A 46 18.53 -15.27 -2.02
CA PRO A 46 17.50 -14.32 -2.44
C PRO A 46 17.43 -14.18 -3.96
N ALA A 47 16.25 -13.79 -4.48
CA ALA A 47 16.14 -13.20 -5.81
C ALA A 47 16.19 -11.68 -5.70
N MET A 48 17.07 -11.05 -6.46
CA MET A 48 17.34 -9.62 -6.39
C MET A 48 17.53 -9.01 -7.77
N ILE A 49 17.18 -7.74 -7.90
CA ILE A 49 17.54 -6.90 -9.02
C ILE A 49 17.72 -5.45 -8.55
N LEU A 50 18.69 -4.76 -9.14
CA LEU A 50 18.92 -3.33 -9.00
C LEU A 50 19.02 -2.73 -10.40
N ILE A 51 18.18 -1.76 -10.71
CA ILE A 51 18.08 -1.11 -12.01
C ILE A 51 18.38 0.37 -11.83
N ASP A 52 19.19 0.95 -12.70
CA ASP A 52 19.37 2.40 -12.78
C ASP A 52 18.04 3.04 -13.23
N GLY A 53 17.46 3.87 -12.38
CA GLY A 53 16.16 4.51 -12.62
C GLY A 53 16.17 5.51 -13.79
N THR A 54 17.35 5.95 -14.24
CA THR A 54 17.49 6.88 -15.37
C THR A 54 17.61 6.12 -16.69
N THR A 55 18.52 5.15 -16.75
CA THR A 55 18.86 4.44 -18.00
C THR A 55 18.08 3.15 -18.22
N GLY A 56 17.57 2.53 -17.14
CA GLY A 56 16.99 1.18 -17.19
C GLY A 56 18.03 0.05 -17.18
N GLU A 57 19.31 0.39 -17.07
CA GLU A 57 20.38 -0.60 -17.03
C GLU A 57 20.30 -1.43 -15.74
N VAL A 58 20.48 -2.75 -15.87
CA VAL A 58 20.57 -3.66 -14.72
C VAL A 58 21.99 -3.55 -14.14
N ILE A 59 22.11 -2.92 -12.98
CA ILE A 59 23.38 -2.73 -12.27
C ILE A 59 23.78 -3.98 -11.50
N TYR A 60 22.79 -4.69 -10.94
CA TYR A 60 23.04 -5.94 -10.21
C TYR A 60 21.81 -6.85 -10.31
N GLU A 61 22.05 -8.15 -10.49
CA GLU A 61 21.01 -9.15 -10.37
C GLU A 61 21.52 -10.45 -9.78
N LYS A 62 20.64 -11.14 -9.07
CA LYS A 62 20.89 -12.47 -8.52
C LYS A 62 19.60 -13.27 -8.53
N ASN A 63 19.59 -14.42 -9.19
CA ASN A 63 18.38 -15.27 -9.32
C ASN A 63 17.13 -14.48 -9.77
N SER A 64 17.29 -13.39 -10.52
CA SER A 64 16.25 -12.40 -10.79
C SER A 64 15.04 -12.96 -11.53
N PHE A 65 15.21 -14.04 -12.30
CA PHE A 65 14.16 -14.76 -13.03
C PHE A 65 13.56 -15.95 -12.27
N SER A 66 14.01 -16.21 -11.04
CA SER A 66 13.45 -17.27 -10.20
C SER A 66 12.13 -16.84 -9.58
N GLN A 67 11.11 -17.68 -9.69
CA GLN A 67 9.82 -17.45 -9.03
C GLN A 67 9.97 -17.49 -7.51
N ARG A 68 9.49 -16.45 -6.83
CA ARG A 68 9.53 -16.30 -5.36
C ARG A 68 8.18 -15.88 -4.82
N LYS A 69 7.96 -16.13 -3.53
CA LYS A 69 6.79 -15.61 -2.81
C LYS A 69 6.94 -14.09 -2.63
N PRO A 70 6.03 -13.29 -3.19
CA PRO A 70 6.12 -11.83 -3.08
C PRO A 70 5.80 -11.32 -1.67
N ALA A 71 4.99 -12.03 -0.90
CA ALA A 71 4.32 -11.45 0.25
C ALA A 71 3.67 -10.11 -0.14
N SER A 72 3.61 -9.12 0.76
CA SER A 72 2.88 -7.88 0.48
C SER A 72 3.50 -6.93 -0.55
N VAL A 73 4.64 -7.26 -1.17
CA VAL A 73 5.07 -6.50 -2.37
C VAL A 73 4.14 -6.74 -3.57
N MET A 74 3.30 -7.80 -3.52
CA MET A 74 2.19 -8.01 -4.45
C MET A 74 1.25 -6.80 -4.55
N LYS A 75 1.13 -6.00 -3.49
CA LYS A 75 0.30 -4.78 -3.46
C LYS A 75 0.77 -3.68 -4.42
N ILE A 76 1.97 -3.78 -4.96
CA ILE A 76 2.44 -2.90 -6.04
C ILE A 76 1.55 -3.11 -7.28
N PHE A 77 1.25 -4.35 -7.64
CA PHE A 77 0.29 -4.66 -8.71
C PHE A 77 -1.10 -4.12 -8.38
N SER A 78 -1.59 -4.37 -7.16
CA SER A 78 -2.92 -3.91 -6.73
C SER A 78 -3.05 -2.38 -6.76
N GLY A 79 -2.01 -1.66 -6.35
CA GLY A 79 -1.96 -0.20 -6.41
C GLY A 79 -1.90 0.30 -7.85
N ALA A 80 -1.09 -0.31 -8.69
CA ALA A 80 -0.95 0.07 -10.09
C ALA A 80 -2.27 -0.13 -10.86
N VAL A 81 -2.93 -1.28 -10.72
CA VAL A 81 -4.23 -1.49 -11.40
C VAL A 81 -5.34 -0.61 -10.83
N ALA A 82 -5.29 -0.25 -9.53
CA ALA A 82 -6.22 0.72 -8.97
C ALA A 82 -6.07 2.09 -9.65
N ILE A 83 -4.86 2.60 -9.79
CA ILE A 83 -4.58 3.86 -10.49
C ILE A 83 -4.96 3.76 -11.97
N LYS A 84 -4.75 2.61 -12.59
CA LYS A 84 -5.05 2.42 -14.01
C LYS A 84 -6.54 2.48 -14.33
N TYR A 85 -7.37 1.86 -13.50
CA TYR A 85 -8.77 1.57 -13.82
C TYR A 85 -9.80 2.30 -12.96
N LEU A 86 -9.39 2.92 -11.84
CA LEU A 86 -10.31 3.65 -10.96
C LEU A 86 -10.04 5.15 -11.03
N ASP A 87 -11.08 5.95 -10.87
CA ASP A 87 -10.95 7.38 -10.67
C ASP A 87 -10.47 7.66 -9.24
N MET A 88 -9.25 8.17 -9.11
CA MET A 88 -8.58 8.41 -7.81
C MET A 88 -9.28 9.49 -6.97
N GLN A 89 -10.03 10.40 -7.59
CA GLN A 89 -10.77 11.46 -6.91
C GLN A 89 -12.20 11.07 -6.55
N SER A 90 -12.69 9.96 -7.10
CA SER A 90 -14.04 9.47 -6.81
C SER A 90 -14.17 8.95 -5.37
N ARG A 91 -15.42 8.82 -4.90
CA ARG A 91 -15.78 8.28 -3.60
C ARG A 91 -16.79 7.16 -3.76
N PHE A 92 -16.70 6.16 -2.93
CA PHE A 92 -17.71 5.12 -2.84
C PHE A 92 -18.87 5.61 -1.95
N THR A 93 -20.09 5.32 -2.36
CA THR A 93 -21.30 5.74 -1.63
C THR A 93 -22.10 4.54 -1.17
N THR A 94 -22.81 4.71 -0.06
CA THR A 94 -23.82 3.77 0.42
C THR A 94 -25.06 4.58 0.83
N ASN A 95 -26.12 4.47 0.05
CA ASN A 95 -27.38 5.15 0.27
C ASN A 95 -28.45 4.17 0.74
N ILE A 96 -29.27 4.58 1.68
CA ILE A 96 -30.41 3.80 2.18
C ILE A 96 -31.67 4.65 2.03
N SER A 97 -32.68 4.10 1.36
CA SER A 97 -33.92 4.75 1.04
C SER A 97 -35.11 3.92 1.54
N LEU A 98 -36.24 4.56 1.66
CA LEU A 98 -37.55 3.83 1.68
C LEU A 98 -37.75 3.16 0.33
N GLY A 99 -38.42 2.03 0.31
CA GLY A 99 -38.86 1.40 -0.93
C GLY A 99 -40.14 2.01 -1.47
N VAL A 100 -40.39 1.84 -2.77
CA VAL A 100 -41.67 2.15 -3.41
C VAL A 100 -42.79 1.29 -2.78
N GLU A 101 -42.50 0.02 -2.53
CA GLU A 101 -43.44 -0.88 -1.83
C GLU A 101 -43.38 -0.65 -0.33
N GLU A 102 -44.58 -0.76 0.33
CA GLU A 102 -44.70 -0.68 1.78
C GLU A 102 -43.77 -1.72 2.47
N LYS A 103 -43.25 -1.37 3.65
CA LYS A 103 -42.35 -2.22 4.46
C LYS A 103 -41.08 -2.65 3.75
N THR A 104 -40.70 -1.94 2.68
CA THR A 104 -39.45 -2.18 1.95
C THR A 104 -38.44 -1.06 2.22
N LEU A 105 -37.21 -1.44 2.41
CA LEU A 105 -36.01 -0.56 2.42
C LEU A 105 -35.10 -0.95 1.28
N VAL A 106 -34.38 0.02 0.75
CA VAL A 106 -33.47 -0.18 -0.36
C VAL A 106 -32.07 0.32 0.02
N ILE A 107 -31.05 -0.51 -0.17
CA ILE A 107 -29.65 -0.13 0.01
C ILE A 107 -28.94 -0.15 -1.34
N GLN A 108 -28.40 1.00 -1.74
CA GLN A 108 -27.62 1.17 -2.94
C GLN A 108 -26.17 1.45 -2.54
N GLY A 109 -25.30 0.46 -2.66
CA GLY A 109 -23.87 0.61 -2.45
C GLY A 109 -23.13 0.67 -3.78
N SER A 110 -21.91 1.22 -3.75
CA SER A 110 -20.97 1.17 -4.86
C SER A 110 -19.77 0.25 -4.58
N TYR A 111 -19.89 -0.68 -3.63
CA TYR A 111 -18.84 -1.55 -3.11
C TYR A 111 -17.73 -0.76 -2.38
N ASP A 112 -18.12 0.11 -1.41
CA ASP A 112 -17.16 0.81 -0.56
C ASP A 112 -16.15 -0.18 0.05
N PRO A 113 -14.86 -0.10 -0.32
CA PRO A 113 -13.86 -1.05 0.16
C PRO A 113 -13.47 -0.83 1.62
N TRP A 114 -13.87 0.31 2.23
CA TRP A 114 -13.34 0.72 3.53
C TRP A 114 -14.39 1.16 4.55
N ILE A 115 -15.63 0.71 4.40
CA ILE A 115 -16.70 1.04 5.35
C ILE A 115 -16.28 0.67 6.79
N SER A 116 -16.52 1.57 7.74
CA SER A 116 -16.08 1.39 9.13
C SER A 116 -17.16 0.70 9.98
N LEU A 117 -16.74 -0.30 10.77
CA LEU A 117 -17.60 -0.93 11.79
C LEU A 117 -17.63 -0.17 13.11
N ASN A 118 -16.83 0.88 13.25
CA ASN A 118 -16.79 1.77 14.41
C ASN A 118 -17.07 3.20 13.96
N HIS A 119 -18.15 3.81 14.48
CA HIS A 119 -18.57 5.15 14.08
C HIS A 119 -17.51 6.22 14.34
N THR A 120 -16.93 6.25 15.54
CA THR A 120 -15.92 7.25 15.92
C THR A 120 -14.67 7.15 15.05
N VAL A 121 -14.19 5.93 14.81
CA VAL A 121 -13.04 5.69 13.92
C VAL A 121 -13.40 6.09 12.48
N GLY A 122 -14.60 5.73 12.01
CA GLY A 122 -15.08 6.12 10.69
C GLY A 122 -15.04 7.62 10.50
N ARG A 123 -15.64 8.38 11.39
CA ARG A 123 -15.67 9.85 11.30
C ARG A 123 -14.29 10.48 11.37
N LYS A 124 -13.41 9.98 12.26
CA LYS A 124 -12.02 10.47 12.36
C LYS A 124 -11.21 10.28 11.07
N MET A 125 -11.54 9.27 10.29
CA MET A 125 -10.84 8.90 9.05
C MET A 125 -11.67 9.20 7.79
N ASN A 126 -12.72 10.00 7.88
CA ASN A 126 -13.66 10.33 6.79
C ASN A 126 -14.26 9.11 6.07
N ARG A 127 -14.34 7.95 6.76
CA ARG A 127 -14.88 6.70 6.20
C ARG A 127 -16.38 6.62 6.43
N ALA A 128 -17.09 6.00 5.50
CA ALA A 128 -18.48 5.62 5.71
C ALA A 128 -18.61 4.75 6.97
N SER A 129 -19.69 4.96 7.72
CA SER A 129 -19.91 4.30 9.00
C SER A 129 -21.12 3.38 8.93
N LEU A 130 -20.89 2.07 8.98
CA LEU A 130 -21.96 1.08 9.02
C LEU A 130 -22.89 1.25 10.24
N PRO A 131 -22.41 1.53 11.48
CA PRO A 131 -23.28 1.82 12.60
C PRO A 131 -24.17 3.04 12.39
N TYR A 132 -23.67 4.10 11.74
CA TYR A 132 -24.45 5.31 11.42
C TYR A 132 -25.57 4.99 10.43
N LEU A 133 -25.24 4.34 9.32
CA LEU A 133 -26.20 3.88 8.33
C LEU A 133 -27.26 2.96 8.95
N ALA A 134 -26.82 1.97 9.71
CA ALA A 134 -27.70 0.98 10.31
C ALA A 134 -28.65 1.58 11.36
N PHE A 135 -28.20 2.55 12.16
CA PHE A 135 -29.01 3.21 13.18
C PHE A 135 -30.10 4.10 12.55
N ASN A 136 -29.74 4.92 11.57
CA ASN A 136 -30.70 5.77 10.86
C ASN A 136 -31.77 4.94 10.12
N THR A 137 -31.35 3.81 9.56
CA THR A 137 -32.28 2.84 8.95
C THR A 137 -33.30 2.32 9.93
N LEU A 138 -32.91 1.97 11.18
CA LEU A 138 -33.85 1.52 12.22
C LEU A 138 -34.88 2.57 12.57
N THR A 139 -34.47 3.82 12.69
CA THR A 139 -35.34 4.95 13.00
C THR A 139 -36.37 5.15 11.91
N ALA A 140 -35.95 5.16 10.65
CA ALA A 140 -36.84 5.29 9.51
C ALA A 140 -37.77 4.09 9.34
N ALA A 141 -37.24 2.86 9.52
CA ALA A 141 -38.05 1.64 9.48
C ALA A 141 -39.21 1.65 10.49
N LYS A 142 -38.95 2.09 11.73
CA LYS A 142 -40.00 2.27 12.73
C LYS A 142 -41.04 3.31 12.32
N LYS A 143 -40.58 4.47 11.83
CA LYS A 143 -41.42 5.56 11.41
C LYS A 143 -42.33 5.13 10.25
N SER A 144 -41.80 4.49 9.22
CA SER A 144 -42.55 4.07 8.03
C SER A 144 -43.51 2.89 8.28
N ASN A 145 -43.26 2.09 9.32
CA ASN A 145 -44.10 0.90 9.64
C ASN A 145 -44.81 1.01 11.00
N LYS A 146 -45.39 2.18 11.31
CA LYS A 146 -46.24 2.45 12.50
C LYS A 146 -45.61 1.97 13.82
N GLY A 147 -44.28 2.19 13.98
CA GLY A 147 -43.50 1.80 15.15
C GLY A 147 -43.02 0.34 15.17
N SER A 148 -43.41 -0.47 14.21
CA SER A 148 -43.04 -1.89 14.12
C SER A 148 -41.79 -2.10 13.24
N LEU A 149 -40.98 -3.08 13.61
CA LEU A 149 -39.82 -3.57 12.79
C LEU A 149 -40.15 -4.94 12.14
N LYS A 150 -41.37 -5.46 12.30
CA LYS A 150 -41.74 -6.79 11.80
C LYS A 150 -42.16 -6.76 10.32
N GLY A 151 -41.87 -7.84 9.61
CA GLY A 151 -42.31 -8.09 8.25
C GLY A 151 -41.68 -7.18 7.20
N MET A 152 -40.51 -6.60 7.48
CA MET A 152 -39.83 -5.74 6.54
C MET A 152 -38.89 -6.51 5.63
N THR A 153 -38.73 -6.01 4.41
CA THR A 153 -37.75 -6.50 3.40
C THR A 153 -36.71 -5.41 3.18
N VAL A 154 -35.48 -5.83 2.93
CA VAL A 154 -34.37 -4.97 2.48
C VAL A 154 -33.85 -5.49 1.15
N LEU A 155 -34.06 -4.72 0.09
CA LEU A 155 -33.42 -4.93 -1.20
C LEU A 155 -32.04 -4.29 -1.16
N TYR A 156 -31.01 -4.95 -1.67
CA TYR A 156 -29.67 -4.36 -1.67
C TYR A 156 -28.84 -4.72 -2.90
N SER A 157 -28.01 -3.79 -3.32
CA SER A 157 -26.98 -3.98 -4.33
C SER A 157 -25.67 -3.32 -3.91
N GLY A 158 -24.56 -3.66 -4.55
CA GLY A 158 -23.28 -2.96 -4.39
C GLY A 158 -22.64 -3.02 -3.00
N LEU A 159 -22.87 -4.10 -2.25
CA LEU A 159 -22.28 -4.35 -0.93
C LEU A 159 -21.45 -5.65 -0.95
N TYR A 160 -20.35 -5.66 -0.20
CA TYR A 160 -19.63 -6.91 0.06
C TYR A 160 -20.45 -7.78 1.03
N SER A 161 -20.36 -9.10 0.86
CA SER A 161 -21.09 -10.08 1.70
C SER A 161 -20.79 -9.92 3.20
N GLN A 162 -19.54 -9.55 3.53
CA GLN A 162 -19.16 -9.28 4.91
C GLN A 162 -19.91 -8.07 5.49
N ASP A 163 -20.08 -7.00 4.71
CA ASP A 163 -20.75 -5.79 5.15
C ASP A 163 -22.26 -6.04 5.32
N VAL A 164 -22.86 -6.84 4.44
CA VAL A 164 -24.25 -7.33 4.62
C VAL A 164 -24.39 -8.15 5.90
N SER A 165 -23.45 -9.03 6.19
CA SER A 165 -23.44 -9.84 7.42
C SER A 165 -23.31 -8.97 8.67
N ASN A 166 -22.47 -7.95 8.63
CA ASN A 166 -22.27 -7.00 9.71
C ASN A 166 -23.54 -6.14 9.95
N LEU A 167 -24.21 -5.68 8.89
CA LEU A 167 -25.50 -4.99 8.98
C LEU A 167 -26.56 -5.87 9.64
N LYS A 168 -26.72 -7.10 9.17
CA LYS A 168 -27.66 -8.07 9.77
C LYS A 168 -27.38 -8.28 11.25
N ALA A 169 -26.12 -8.45 11.63
CA ALA A 169 -25.72 -8.63 13.03
C ALA A 169 -26.02 -7.39 13.89
N PHE A 170 -25.76 -6.19 13.36
CA PHE A 170 -26.07 -4.93 14.05
C PHE A 170 -27.58 -4.78 14.29
N TRP A 171 -28.40 -5.03 13.28
CA TRP A 171 -29.86 -4.94 13.35
C TRP A 171 -30.46 -6.01 14.24
N ALA A 172 -30.00 -7.27 14.14
CA ALA A 172 -30.51 -8.37 14.96
C ALA A 172 -30.36 -8.11 16.46
N LYS A 173 -29.27 -7.52 16.91
CA LYS A 173 -29.04 -7.09 18.30
C LYS A 173 -30.06 -6.04 18.78
N ARG A 174 -30.78 -5.37 17.84
CA ARG A 174 -31.79 -4.32 18.11
C ARG A 174 -33.19 -4.73 17.74
N GLY A 175 -33.44 -6.03 17.56
CA GLY A 175 -34.74 -6.60 17.27
C GLY A 175 -35.20 -6.43 15.81
N PHE A 176 -34.33 -5.96 14.91
CA PHE A 176 -34.67 -5.84 13.50
C PHE A 176 -34.08 -7.02 12.71
N LYS A 177 -34.92 -7.85 12.15
CA LYS A 177 -34.56 -9.03 11.37
C LYS A 177 -35.30 -9.04 10.04
N PRO A 178 -34.97 -8.12 9.10
CA PRO A 178 -35.61 -8.05 7.80
C PRO A 178 -35.26 -9.23 6.91
N VAL A 179 -36.07 -9.51 5.92
CA VAL A 179 -35.73 -10.37 4.80
C VAL A 179 -34.77 -9.58 3.90
N MET A 180 -33.53 -10.08 3.75
CA MET A 180 -32.49 -9.45 2.91
C MET A 180 -32.50 -10.09 1.53
N LYS A 181 -32.68 -9.30 0.46
CA LYS A 181 -32.68 -9.76 -0.93
C LYS A 181 -31.59 -9.01 -1.71
N ALA A 182 -30.59 -9.74 -2.24
CA ALA A 182 -29.65 -9.19 -3.20
C ALA A 182 -30.35 -9.05 -4.56
N VAL A 183 -30.25 -7.88 -5.16
CA VAL A 183 -30.86 -7.55 -6.45
C VAL A 183 -29.87 -6.78 -7.32
N SER A 184 -30.21 -6.53 -8.57
CA SER A 184 -29.37 -5.73 -9.45
C SER A 184 -29.31 -4.25 -9.02
N SER A 185 -28.34 -3.51 -9.53
CA SER A 185 -28.24 -2.06 -9.32
C SER A 185 -29.46 -1.33 -9.86
N ASP A 186 -29.93 -1.72 -11.04
CA ASP A 186 -31.09 -1.13 -11.69
C ASP A 186 -32.37 -1.39 -10.88
N GLU A 187 -32.51 -2.61 -10.34
CA GLU A 187 -33.65 -2.97 -9.51
C GLU A 187 -33.67 -2.17 -8.18
N THR A 188 -32.50 -1.93 -7.55
CA THR A 188 -32.45 -1.05 -6.38
C THR A 188 -32.78 0.39 -6.76
N LEU A 189 -32.36 0.88 -7.93
CA LEU A 189 -32.66 2.22 -8.40
C LEU A 189 -34.19 2.41 -8.62
N LEU A 190 -34.84 1.46 -9.28
CA LEU A 190 -36.29 1.49 -9.57
C LEU A 190 -37.13 1.38 -8.31
N ASN A 191 -36.65 0.67 -7.29
CA ASN A 191 -37.41 0.45 -6.04
C ASN A 191 -37.10 1.47 -4.95
N ALA A 192 -36.12 2.35 -5.09
CA ALA A 192 -35.80 3.40 -4.13
C ALA A 192 -36.78 4.59 -4.28
N SER A 193 -37.27 5.11 -3.15
CA SER A 193 -38.11 6.32 -3.10
C SER A 193 -37.40 7.42 -2.29
N GLU A 194 -37.79 7.72 -1.09
CA GLU A 194 -37.24 8.76 -0.24
C GLU A 194 -35.89 8.33 0.38
N LEU A 195 -34.84 9.14 0.20
CA LEU A 195 -33.54 8.91 0.82
C LEU A 195 -33.64 9.09 2.35
N ILE A 196 -33.28 8.07 3.09
CA ILE A 196 -33.17 8.07 4.56
C ILE A 196 -31.84 8.61 5.03
N VAL A 197 -30.77 8.04 4.51
CA VAL A 197 -29.40 8.32 4.90
C VAL A 197 -28.44 7.91 3.81
N GLY A 198 -27.42 8.71 3.60
CA GLY A 198 -26.27 8.38 2.76
C GLY A 198 -24.97 8.56 3.54
N ASP A 199 -23.97 7.81 3.19
CA ASP A 199 -22.60 7.97 3.68
C ASP A 199 -21.61 7.62 2.56
N GLN A 200 -20.39 8.13 2.66
CA GLN A 200 -19.39 7.95 1.61
C GLN A 200 -17.97 7.68 2.17
N SER A 201 -17.17 7.02 1.36
CA SER A 201 -15.78 6.76 1.66
C SER A 201 -14.93 8.03 1.55
N PRO A 202 -13.66 8.02 2.00
CA PRO A 202 -12.63 8.93 1.49
C PRO A 202 -12.47 8.77 -0.03
N GLU A 203 -11.69 9.63 -0.65
CA GLU A 203 -11.32 9.46 -2.05
C GLU A 203 -10.52 8.19 -2.27
N VAL A 204 -10.60 7.63 -3.48
CA VAL A 204 -9.93 6.35 -3.80
C VAL A 204 -8.42 6.45 -3.56
N PHE A 205 -7.80 7.62 -3.84
CA PHE A 205 -6.37 7.80 -3.58
C PHE A 205 -6.03 7.70 -2.09
N GLU A 206 -6.87 8.22 -1.18
CA GLU A 206 -6.64 8.12 0.28
C GLU A 206 -6.75 6.67 0.76
N ILE A 207 -7.64 5.89 0.14
CA ILE A 207 -7.78 4.45 0.40
C ILE A 207 -6.55 3.69 -0.09
N LEU A 208 -6.06 4.03 -1.29
CA LEU A 208 -4.84 3.46 -1.88
C LEU A 208 -3.61 3.81 -1.03
N ASP A 209 -3.47 5.08 -0.64
CA ASP A 209 -2.36 5.53 0.22
C ASP A 209 -2.34 4.75 1.54
N TYR A 210 -3.47 4.63 2.22
CA TYR A 210 -3.58 3.85 3.45
C TYR A 210 -3.22 2.37 3.23
N MET A 211 -3.70 1.77 2.13
CA MET A 211 -3.39 0.39 1.74
C MET A 211 -1.88 0.18 1.57
N MET A 212 -1.21 1.08 0.86
CA MET A 212 0.23 0.98 0.59
C MET A 212 1.05 1.25 1.85
N LEU A 213 0.73 2.32 2.58
CA LEU A 213 1.46 2.79 3.75
C LEU A 213 1.42 1.78 4.91
N TRP A 214 0.25 1.20 5.18
CA TRP A 214 0.02 0.25 6.28
C TRP A 214 -0.06 -1.20 5.85
N SER A 215 0.03 -1.45 4.54
CA SER A 215 -0.01 -2.81 3.97
C SER A 215 -1.32 -3.55 4.26
N GLU A 216 -2.46 -2.86 4.16
CA GLU A 216 -3.77 -3.41 4.51
C GLU A 216 -4.23 -4.43 3.45
N ASN A 217 -4.51 -5.66 3.89
CA ASN A 217 -4.78 -6.77 2.97
C ASN A 217 -6.18 -6.68 2.33
N ASN A 218 -7.22 -6.38 3.13
CA ASN A 218 -8.59 -6.34 2.61
C ASN A 218 -8.78 -5.22 1.59
N LEU A 219 -8.09 -4.07 1.78
CA LEU A 219 -8.12 -2.99 0.81
C LEU A 219 -7.48 -3.41 -0.51
N ALA A 220 -6.35 -4.13 -0.46
CA ALA A 220 -5.70 -4.64 -1.66
C ALA A 220 -6.62 -5.58 -2.45
N GLU A 221 -7.28 -6.53 -1.76
CA GLU A 221 -8.24 -7.45 -2.37
C GLU A 221 -9.43 -6.71 -3.01
N ARG A 222 -10.01 -5.76 -2.26
CA ARG A 222 -11.20 -5.03 -2.70
C ARG A 222 -10.89 -4.07 -3.84
N LEU A 223 -9.79 -3.29 -3.76
CA LEU A 223 -9.38 -2.38 -4.84
C LEU A 223 -9.01 -3.13 -6.11
N ALA A 224 -8.27 -4.24 -6.02
CA ALA A 224 -7.92 -5.04 -7.19
C ALA A 224 -9.15 -5.65 -7.87
N ARG A 225 -10.15 -6.15 -7.11
CA ARG A 225 -11.42 -6.63 -7.70
C ARG A 225 -12.26 -5.51 -8.31
N LEU A 226 -12.28 -4.32 -7.70
CA LEU A 226 -12.91 -3.14 -8.29
C LEU A 226 -12.25 -2.76 -9.60
N SER A 227 -10.91 -2.80 -9.65
CA SER A 227 -10.14 -2.55 -10.87
C SER A 227 -10.43 -3.58 -11.95
N ALA A 228 -10.51 -4.87 -11.58
CA ALA A 228 -10.89 -5.94 -12.51
C ALA A 228 -12.27 -5.68 -13.13
N ARG A 229 -13.27 -5.32 -12.32
CA ARG A 229 -14.61 -4.97 -12.79
C ARG A 229 -14.59 -3.74 -13.70
N ALA A 230 -13.86 -2.69 -13.33
CA ALA A 230 -13.73 -1.48 -14.14
C ALA A 230 -13.05 -1.74 -15.49
N ALA A 231 -12.16 -2.73 -15.55
CA ALA A 231 -11.53 -3.22 -16.78
C ALA A 231 -12.42 -4.17 -17.60
N GLY A 232 -13.67 -4.42 -17.19
CA GLY A 232 -14.58 -5.36 -17.87
C GLY A 232 -14.35 -6.84 -17.53
N ASN A 233 -13.51 -7.15 -16.55
CA ASN A 233 -13.24 -8.51 -16.08
C ASN A 233 -14.17 -8.93 -14.95
N SER A 234 -14.15 -10.22 -14.59
CA SER A 234 -14.93 -10.77 -13.48
C SER A 234 -14.54 -10.13 -12.13
N PHE A 235 -15.52 -9.86 -11.28
CA PHE A 235 -15.34 -9.31 -9.94
C PHE A 235 -14.88 -10.37 -8.92
N ASN A 236 -13.75 -11.04 -9.22
CA ASN A 236 -13.20 -12.15 -8.44
C ASN A 236 -11.68 -12.28 -8.67
N ASP A 237 -11.07 -13.32 -8.07
CA ASP A 237 -9.62 -13.53 -8.15
C ASP A 237 -9.12 -13.81 -9.58
N ARG A 238 -9.95 -14.42 -10.43
CA ARG A 238 -9.61 -14.62 -11.85
C ARG A 238 -9.50 -13.28 -12.59
N GLY A 239 -10.45 -12.38 -12.38
CA GLY A 239 -10.39 -11.04 -12.98
C GLY A 239 -9.20 -10.24 -12.46
N VAL A 240 -8.83 -10.41 -11.18
CA VAL A 240 -7.62 -9.80 -10.61
C VAL A 240 -6.37 -10.31 -11.32
N ALA A 241 -6.24 -11.63 -11.52
CA ALA A 241 -5.11 -12.20 -12.25
C ALA A 241 -5.02 -11.61 -13.68
N GLN A 242 -6.14 -11.51 -14.38
CA GLN A 242 -6.20 -10.95 -15.73
C GLN A 242 -5.72 -9.48 -15.81
N VAL A 243 -6.12 -8.61 -14.86
CA VAL A 243 -5.66 -7.22 -14.88
C VAL A 243 -4.19 -7.07 -14.49
N PHE A 244 -3.65 -7.97 -13.64
CA PHE A 244 -2.22 -7.99 -13.32
C PHE A 244 -1.38 -8.44 -14.52
N GLU A 245 -1.82 -9.49 -15.23
CA GLU A 245 -1.20 -9.94 -16.47
C GLU A 245 -1.26 -8.85 -17.54
N SER A 246 -2.43 -8.22 -17.75
CA SER A 246 -2.60 -7.13 -18.69
C SER A 246 -1.71 -5.92 -18.39
N LEU A 247 -1.47 -5.62 -17.12
CA LEU A 247 -0.55 -4.56 -16.72
C LEU A 247 0.90 -4.87 -17.13
N LEU A 248 1.34 -6.11 -16.98
CA LEU A 248 2.68 -6.53 -17.40
C LEU A 248 2.82 -6.49 -18.93
N VAL A 249 1.83 -7.01 -19.65
CA VAL A 249 1.83 -7.02 -21.12
C VAL A 249 1.89 -5.59 -21.70
N GLU A 250 1.22 -4.62 -21.07
CA GLU A 250 1.25 -3.22 -21.48
C GLU A 250 2.67 -2.63 -21.49
N TYR A 251 3.52 -3.08 -20.58
CA TYR A 251 4.92 -2.68 -20.49
C TYR A 251 5.90 -3.70 -21.10
N GLU A 252 5.40 -4.59 -21.96
CA GLU A 252 6.19 -5.63 -22.65
C GLU A 252 6.95 -6.57 -21.67
N ILE A 253 6.42 -6.76 -20.47
CA ILE A 253 6.97 -7.67 -19.45
C ILE A 253 6.26 -9.02 -19.56
N ASP A 254 7.04 -10.10 -19.72
CA ASP A 254 6.51 -11.47 -19.83
C ASP A 254 5.77 -11.88 -18.52
N PRO A 255 4.44 -12.12 -18.56
CA PRO A 255 3.66 -12.51 -17.40
C PRO A 255 3.75 -14.01 -17.07
N SER A 256 4.40 -14.84 -17.88
CA SER A 256 4.35 -16.32 -17.79
C SER A 256 4.78 -16.88 -16.45
N LYS A 257 5.58 -16.14 -15.68
CA LYS A 257 6.04 -16.51 -14.34
C LYS A 257 5.24 -15.84 -13.21
N LEU A 258 4.19 -15.06 -13.52
CA LEU A 258 3.28 -14.53 -12.53
C LEU A 258 2.29 -15.63 -12.08
N VAL A 259 2.12 -15.80 -10.78
CA VAL A 259 1.02 -16.60 -10.22
C VAL A 259 0.27 -15.73 -9.22
N THR A 260 -0.97 -15.39 -9.54
CA THR A 260 -1.85 -14.57 -8.73
C THR A 260 -2.93 -15.44 -8.09
N LYS A 261 -2.85 -15.63 -6.77
CA LYS A 261 -3.85 -16.33 -5.96
C LYS A 261 -4.67 -15.37 -5.10
N ASP A 262 -4.08 -14.25 -4.73
CA ASP A 262 -4.74 -13.11 -4.09
C ASP A 262 -4.02 -11.80 -4.50
N ALA A 263 -4.66 -10.68 -4.23
CA ALA A 263 -4.14 -9.35 -4.55
C ALA A 263 -3.23 -8.77 -3.45
N SER A 264 -3.28 -9.32 -2.24
CA SER A 264 -2.60 -8.79 -1.06
C SER A 264 -1.19 -9.37 -0.86
N GLY A 265 -0.91 -10.53 -1.45
CA GLY A 265 0.31 -11.30 -1.24
C GLY A 265 0.27 -12.18 0.00
N LEU A 266 -0.90 -12.41 0.60
CA LEU A 266 -1.06 -13.25 1.79
C LEU A 266 -0.93 -14.74 1.45
N SER A 267 -1.38 -15.16 0.28
CA SER A 267 -1.24 -16.53 -0.19
C SER A 267 0.23 -16.90 -0.41
N LYS A 268 0.61 -18.05 0.14
CA LYS A 268 1.94 -18.64 -0.07
C LYS A 268 2.13 -19.20 -1.49
N GLU A 269 1.07 -19.25 -2.27
CA GLU A 269 1.08 -19.77 -3.64
C GLU A 269 1.33 -18.66 -4.68
N ASN A 270 1.22 -17.39 -4.31
CA ASN A 270 1.62 -16.28 -5.19
C ASN A 270 3.08 -16.43 -5.63
N ARG A 271 3.37 -16.13 -6.89
CA ARG A 271 4.73 -16.11 -7.43
C ARG A 271 4.94 -14.89 -8.29
N VAL A 272 6.11 -14.27 -8.10
CA VAL A 272 6.66 -13.22 -8.96
C VAL A 272 8.15 -13.46 -9.15
N THR A 273 8.77 -12.83 -10.12
CA THR A 273 10.22 -12.76 -10.24
C THR A 273 10.72 -11.37 -9.86
N ALA A 274 11.96 -11.25 -9.40
CA ALA A 274 12.55 -9.95 -9.10
C ALA A 274 12.70 -9.10 -10.36
N SER A 275 13.05 -9.73 -11.50
CA SER A 275 13.14 -9.06 -12.81
C SER A 275 11.80 -8.46 -13.23
N MET A 276 10.71 -9.26 -13.20
CA MET A 276 9.37 -8.79 -13.56
C MET A 276 8.93 -7.58 -12.71
N LEU A 277 9.08 -7.66 -11.39
CA LEU A 277 8.67 -6.59 -10.48
C LEU A 277 9.59 -5.36 -10.59
N GLY A 278 10.89 -5.55 -10.84
CA GLY A 278 11.84 -4.47 -11.04
C GLY A 278 11.55 -3.69 -12.33
N GLN A 279 11.31 -4.40 -13.44
CA GLN A 279 10.91 -3.79 -14.70
C GLN A 279 9.58 -3.04 -14.56
N LEU A 280 8.57 -3.65 -13.92
CA LEU A 280 7.30 -2.98 -13.66
C LEU A 280 7.51 -1.68 -12.87
N LEU A 281 8.25 -1.71 -11.76
CA LEU A 281 8.54 -0.51 -10.97
C LEU A 281 9.27 0.56 -11.79
N TYR A 282 10.22 0.17 -12.64
CA TYR A 282 10.93 1.08 -13.55
C TYR A 282 9.96 1.82 -14.48
N HIS A 283 9.06 1.09 -15.14
CA HIS A 283 8.07 1.69 -16.05
C HIS A 283 7.07 2.55 -15.29
N LEU A 284 6.54 2.08 -14.17
CA LEU A 284 5.60 2.86 -13.33
C LEU A 284 6.22 4.17 -12.83
N ARG A 285 7.54 4.19 -12.58
CA ARG A 285 8.25 5.41 -12.15
C ARG A 285 8.39 6.45 -13.26
N LYS A 286 8.50 5.99 -14.51
CA LYS A 286 8.60 6.84 -15.70
C LYS A 286 7.26 7.39 -16.16
N ASP A 287 6.17 6.73 -15.86
CA ASP A 287 4.82 7.15 -16.25
C ASP A 287 4.23 8.08 -15.17
N PRO A 288 4.00 9.39 -15.50
CA PRO A 288 3.44 10.35 -14.56
C PRO A 288 2.09 9.92 -13.95
N LYS A 289 1.33 9.09 -14.64
CA LYS A 289 0.06 8.54 -14.15
C LYS A 289 0.20 7.83 -12.80
N TYR A 290 1.35 7.20 -12.55
CA TYR A 290 1.61 6.42 -11.35
C TYR A 290 2.37 7.19 -10.25
N GLY A 291 2.47 8.52 -10.35
CA GLY A 291 3.09 9.36 -9.32
C GLY A 291 2.50 9.11 -7.93
N LEU A 292 1.18 8.96 -7.84
CA LEU A 292 0.49 8.62 -6.58
C LEU A 292 0.94 7.30 -5.97
N LEU A 293 1.28 6.30 -6.78
CA LEU A 293 1.80 5.02 -6.26
C LEU A 293 3.16 5.21 -5.59
N TYR A 294 4.04 5.98 -6.23
CA TYR A 294 5.36 6.30 -5.67
C TYR A 294 5.23 7.05 -4.33
N GLU A 295 4.36 8.05 -4.28
CA GLU A 295 4.11 8.86 -3.07
C GLU A 295 3.52 8.04 -1.92
N SER A 296 2.67 7.06 -2.20
CA SER A 296 2.03 6.17 -1.23
C SER A 296 2.97 5.11 -0.64
N LEU A 297 4.20 4.97 -1.15
CA LEU A 297 5.15 4.00 -0.61
C LEU A 297 5.67 4.47 0.77
N PRO A 298 5.78 3.56 1.75
CA PRO A 298 6.48 3.83 3.01
C PRO A 298 7.89 4.33 2.80
N VAL A 299 8.33 5.28 3.64
CA VAL A 299 9.67 5.88 3.62
C VAL A 299 10.52 5.35 4.77
N GLY A 300 11.72 4.93 4.47
CA GLY A 300 12.68 4.37 5.43
C GLY A 300 12.98 5.31 6.60
N GLY A 301 12.76 4.84 7.83
CA GLY A 301 12.94 5.61 9.06
C GLY A 301 11.90 6.71 9.29
N VAL A 302 10.89 6.88 8.40
CA VAL A 302 9.97 8.02 8.44
C VAL A 302 8.51 7.57 8.55
N SER A 303 8.02 6.71 7.63
CA SER A 303 6.58 6.46 7.53
C SER A 303 6.19 5.00 7.38
N GLY A 304 4.92 4.72 7.64
CA GLY A 304 4.25 3.45 7.41
C GLY A 304 4.98 2.24 8.00
N THR A 305 5.06 1.17 7.22
CA THR A 305 5.73 -0.07 7.63
C THR A 305 7.26 0.02 7.66
N LEU A 306 7.85 1.11 7.16
CA LEU A 306 9.28 1.38 7.20
C LEU A 306 9.70 2.38 8.30
N ARG A 307 8.78 2.94 9.09
CA ARG A 307 9.08 4.00 10.07
C ARG A 307 10.14 3.65 11.10
N SER A 308 10.33 2.38 11.41
CA SER A 308 11.34 1.89 12.36
C SER A 308 12.51 1.15 11.70
N ARG A 309 12.57 1.13 10.35
CA ARG A 309 13.64 0.51 9.57
C ARG A 309 14.75 1.53 9.29
N PHE A 310 15.95 1.06 9.01
CA PHE A 310 17.15 1.84 8.68
C PHE A 310 17.77 2.62 9.85
N LEU A 311 17.03 3.04 10.86
CA LEU A 311 17.48 3.94 11.93
C LEU A 311 18.83 3.55 12.55
N THR A 312 19.07 2.27 12.75
CA THR A 312 20.31 1.74 13.35
C THR A 312 21.11 0.86 12.39
N THR A 313 20.46 0.25 11.40
CA THR A 313 21.07 -0.70 10.47
C THR A 313 21.74 -0.01 9.28
N ALA A 314 21.20 1.13 8.84
CA ALA A 314 21.67 1.93 7.72
C ALA A 314 21.18 3.38 7.85
N PRO A 315 21.71 4.18 8.81
CA PRO A 315 21.24 5.56 9.04
C PRO A 315 21.36 6.46 7.80
N SER A 316 22.31 6.22 6.92
CA SER A 316 22.49 6.94 5.65
C SER A 316 21.30 6.79 4.69
N ALA A 317 20.49 5.75 4.84
CA ALA A 317 19.35 5.48 3.98
C ALA A 317 18.01 6.03 4.54
N VAL A 318 18.03 6.65 5.72
CA VAL A 318 16.83 7.25 6.33
C VAL A 318 16.33 8.40 5.45
N GLY A 319 15.04 8.36 5.09
CA GLY A 319 14.43 9.33 4.19
C GLY A 319 14.64 9.04 2.69
N LEU A 320 15.62 8.22 2.31
CA LEU A 320 16.05 8.01 0.94
C LEU A 320 15.50 6.72 0.30
N VAL A 321 14.89 5.84 1.08
CA VAL A 321 14.27 4.59 0.58
C VAL A 321 12.76 4.71 0.62
N ARG A 322 12.11 4.56 -0.53
CA ARG A 322 10.65 4.46 -0.68
C ARG A 322 10.30 3.07 -1.15
N ALA A 323 9.66 2.25 -0.31
CA ALA A 323 9.47 0.86 -0.68
C ALA A 323 8.27 0.19 0.00
N LYS A 324 7.71 -0.80 -0.70
CA LYS A 324 6.73 -1.71 -0.15
C LYS A 324 7.42 -2.87 0.56
N THR A 325 7.05 -3.09 1.80
CA THR A 325 7.50 -4.25 2.59
C THR A 325 6.65 -5.47 2.33
N GLY A 326 7.23 -6.66 2.45
CA GLY A 326 6.49 -7.92 2.53
C GLY A 326 7.08 -8.85 3.57
N THR A 327 6.20 -9.59 4.27
CA THR A 327 6.60 -10.58 5.26
C THR A 327 5.57 -11.71 5.34
N LEU A 328 6.06 -12.95 5.22
CA LEU A 328 5.35 -14.17 5.60
C LEU A 328 6.29 -15.00 6.48
N ASN A 329 5.79 -16.08 7.04
CA ASN A 329 6.66 -16.99 7.79
C ASN A 329 7.71 -17.62 6.86
N GLY A 330 8.98 -17.35 7.08
CA GLY A 330 10.09 -17.78 6.21
C GLY A 330 10.29 -16.87 4.97
N THR A 331 9.66 -15.69 4.91
CA THR A 331 9.75 -14.78 3.77
C THR A 331 9.90 -13.33 4.23
N VAL A 332 10.90 -12.63 3.70
CA VAL A 332 11.07 -11.16 3.84
C VAL A 332 11.34 -10.59 2.46
N THR A 333 10.56 -9.59 2.08
CA THR A 333 10.67 -8.93 0.78
C THR A 333 10.65 -7.41 0.92
N LEU A 334 11.31 -6.72 0.01
CA LEU A 334 11.29 -5.27 -0.10
C LEU A 334 11.46 -4.89 -1.56
N ALA A 335 10.63 -4.00 -2.07
CA ALA A 335 10.68 -3.54 -3.45
C ALA A 335 10.28 -2.06 -3.54
N GLY A 336 11.01 -1.29 -4.33
CA GLY A 336 10.78 0.14 -4.48
C GLY A 336 12.01 0.87 -5.02
N TYR A 337 12.31 2.02 -4.42
CA TYR A 337 13.27 2.98 -4.91
C TYR A 337 14.23 3.42 -3.82
N VAL A 338 15.46 3.73 -4.21
CA VAL A 338 16.49 4.30 -3.34
C VAL A 338 17.18 5.45 -4.04
N GLU A 339 17.17 6.61 -3.41
CA GLU A 339 17.87 7.80 -3.87
C GLU A 339 19.39 7.64 -3.64
N SER A 340 20.20 7.99 -4.64
CA SER A 340 21.66 7.85 -4.62
C SER A 340 22.31 8.99 -5.39
N THR A 341 22.96 9.90 -4.72
CA THR A 341 23.77 11.02 -5.23
C THR A 341 23.13 11.77 -6.41
N ASP A 342 23.30 11.25 -7.63
CA ASP A 342 22.89 11.85 -8.91
C ASP A 342 21.75 11.06 -9.60
N ARG A 343 21.24 9.99 -8.94
CA ARG A 343 20.28 9.07 -9.54
C ARG A 343 19.37 8.42 -8.52
N GLU A 344 18.34 7.77 -8.99
CA GLU A 344 17.49 6.88 -8.23
C GLU A 344 17.67 5.45 -8.77
N TYR A 345 17.77 4.46 -7.89
CA TYR A 345 17.72 3.06 -8.30
C TYR A 345 16.37 2.46 -7.99
N VAL A 346 15.89 1.62 -8.89
CA VAL A 346 14.80 0.66 -8.64
C VAL A 346 15.41 -0.60 -8.07
N PHE A 347 14.86 -1.12 -6.98
CA PHE A 347 15.34 -2.35 -6.39
C PHE A 347 14.22 -3.31 -6.02
N VAL A 348 14.49 -4.60 -6.12
CA VAL A 348 13.64 -5.68 -5.61
C VAL A 348 14.50 -6.69 -4.89
N THR A 349 14.09 -7.08 -3.69
CA THR A 349 14.68 -8.20 -2.93
C THR A 349 13.58 -9.13 -2.45
N LEU A 350 13.64 -10.40 -2.88
CA LEU A 350 12.70 -11.45 -2.53
C LEU A 350 13.46 -12.61 -1.85
N ALA A 351 13.47 -12.65 -0.52
CA ALA A 351 14.07 -13.72 0.27
C ALA A 351 12.94 -14.58 0.87
N ASP A 352 12.63 -15.70 0.24
CA ASP A 352 11.48 -16.56 0.59
C ASP A 352 11.88 -17.96 1.12
N ASP A 353 13.15 -18.11 1.43
CA ASP A 353 13.73 -19.35 2.00
C ASP A 353 14.58 -19.03 3.24
N ILE A 354 14.17 -18.06 4.04
CA ILE A 354 14.84 -17.76 5.31
C ILE A 354 14.30 -18.67 6.43
N SER A 355 15.11 -18.86 7.46
CA SER A 355 14.64 -19.58 8.65
C SER A 355 13.37 -18.93 9.22
N ARG A 356 12.50 -19.75 9.80
CA ARG A 356 11.25 -19.27 10.40
C ARG A 356 11.51 -18.52 11.71
N GLY A 357 10.63 -17.58 12.02
CA GLY A 357 10.63 -16.85 13.28
C GLY A 357 11.05 -15.39 13.17
N SER A 358 10.77 -14.62 14.23
CA SER A 358 10.96 -13.16 14.26
C SER A 358 12.43 -12.75 14.19
N ALA A 359 13.33 -13.50 14.84
CA ALA A 359 14.76 -13.21 14.86
C ALA A 359 15.40 -13.38 13.46
N ALA A 360 15.06 -14.44 12.72
CA ALA A 360 15.53 -14.65 11.36
C ALA A 360 14.99 -13.56 10.42
N SER A 361 13.71 -13.21 10.54
CA SER A 361 13.11 -12.12 9.78
C SER A 361 13.77 -10.76 10.10
N ALA A 362 14.13 -10.50 11.36
CA ALA A 362 14.84 -9.28 11.74
C ALA A 362 16.25 -9.22 11.14
N LYS A 363 17.01 -10.34 11.16
CA LYS A 363 18.32 -10.45 10.53
C LYS A 363 18.25 -10.21 9.01
N ALA A 364 17.24 -10.79 8.35
CA ALA A 364 17.03 -10.62 6.91
C ALA A 364 16.70 -9.16 6.57
N ARG A 365 15.81 -8.50 7.34
CA ARG A 365 15.51 -7.07 7.16
C ARG A 365 16.76 -6.21 7.33
N ALA A 366 17.55 -6.45 8.37
CA ALA A 366 18.81 -5.72 8.61
C ALA A 366 19.82 -5.93 7.49
N ALA A 367 19.87 -7.11 6.87
CA ALA A 367 20.73 -7.37 5.71
C ALA A 367 20.30 -6.54 4.49
N ILE A 368 18.99 -6.49 4.19
CA ILE A 368 18.46 -5.64 3.12
C ILE A 368 18.75 -4.15 3.42
N ASP A 369 18.53 -3.70 4.66
CA ASP A 369 18.83 -2.31 5.04
C ASP A 369 20.28 -1.94 4.81
N ARG A 370 21.23 -2.82 5.16
CA ARG A 370 22.66 -2.60 4.93
C ARG A 370 23.02 -2.55 3.45
N LEU A 371 22.42 -3.42 2.61
CA LEU A 371 22.63 -3.37 1.16
C LEU A 371 22.22 -2.00 0.60
N LEU A 372 21.01 -1.54 0.94
CA LEU A 372 20.52 -0.24 0.49
C LEU A 372 21.31 0.93 1.07
N GLY A 373 21.76 0.83 2.32
CA GLY A 373 22.58 1.84 2.97
C GLY A 373 23.95 2.05 2.32
N ARG A 374 24.44 1.08 1.52
CA ARG A 374 25.70 1.22 0.76
C ARG A 374 25.58 2.07 -0.49
N ILE A 375 24.35 2.26 -0.98
CA ILE A 375 24.08 2.99 -2.22
C ILE A 375 23.22 4.25 -1.98
N ALA A 376 22.61 4.38 -0.80
CA ALA A 376 21.75 5.50 -0.46
C ALA A 376 22.58 6.77 -0.18
N ALA A 377 22.29 7.84 -0.89
CA ALA A 377 22.81 9.18 -0.65
C ALA A 377 21.83 10.23 -1.18
N PRO A 378 21.73 11.43 -0.54
CA PRO A 378 20.86 12.46 -1.03
C PRO A 378 21.30 12.96 -2.41
N ASN A 379 20.32 13.15 -3.30
CA ASN A 379 20.54 13.76 -4.60
C ASN A 379 20.59 15.29 -4.43
N ILE A 380 21.80 15.82 -4.28
CA ILE A 380 22.05 17.25 -4.14
C ILE A 380 22.34 17.84 -5.52
N PRO A 381 21.50 18.74 -6.06
CA PRO A 381 21.76 19.38 -7.33
C PRO A 381 23.14 20.08 -7.36
N ALA A 382 23.85 19.98 -8.45
CA ALA A 382 25.22 20.50 -8.61
C ALA A 382 25.32 22.03 -8.30
N GLU A 383 24.25 22.78 -8.50
CA GLU A 383 24.19 24.21 -8.20
C GLU A 383 24.32 24.54 -6.71
N ILE A 384 23.94 23.62 -5.81
CA ILE A 384 24.04 23.83 -4.35
C ILE A 384 25.43 23.42 -3.83
N SER A 385 26.11 22.52 -4.52
CA SER A 385 27.45 22.07 -4.12
C SER A 385 28.58 23.06 -4.48
N ALA A 386 28.27 24.10 -5.25
CA ALA A 386 29.22 25.11 -5.72
C ALA A 386 29.27 26.40 -4.87
N VAL A 387 28.74 26.39 -3.64
CA VAL A 387 28.93 27.52 -2.72
C VAL A 387 30.39 27.51 -2.27
N PRO A 388 31.26 28.43 -2.76
CA PRO A 388 32.65 28.47 -2.31
C PRO A 388 32.68 28.81 -0.82
N ALA A 389 33.48 28.03 -0.07
CA ALA A 389 33.81 28.43 1.29
C ALA A 389 34.37 29.85 1.24
N THR A 390 33.66 30.80 1.80
CA THR A 390 34.12 32.18 1.93
C THR A 390 35.38 32.20 2.79
N PRO A 391 36.43 32.96 2.41
CA PRO A 391 37.73 32.91 3.07
C PRO A 391 37.74 33.44 4.50
#